data_850126e018e218d1b09bb1349412cecb
#
_entry.id   850126e018e218d1b09bb1349412cecb
#
_cell.length_a   1.000
_cell.length_b   1.000
_cell.length_c   1.000
_cell.angle_alpha   90.00
_cell.angle_beta   90.00
_cell.angle_gamma   90.00
#
_symmetry.space_group_name_H-M   'P 1'
#
loop_
_entity.id
_entity.type
_entity.pdbx_description
1 polymer ?
#
loop_
_entity_poly.entity_id
_entity_poly.type
_entity_poly.pdbx_seq_one_letter_code
_entity_poly.pdbx_strand_id
1 'polypeptide(L)'
;MFSIGAEDLPDLALGASLLGTGGGGDPTIGRLLVQQSLGPRGRITILDPDELDDDAIVIPTALMGAPSVLIELLPNGREPTGALEALERYAGVKATATMPIECGGVNSMIPLVVAANRGIPVVDADGMGRAFPELQMETFAVNG
;
A
#
# COMPACT_ATOMS: atom_id res chain seq x y z
N MET A 1 13.76 -7.72 -8.23
CA MET A 1 13.62 -6.25 -8.01
C MET A 1 13.36 -5.53 -9.34
N PHE A 2 12.35 -4.66 -9.39
CA PHE A 2 12.07 -3.74 -10.50
C PHE A 2 11.59 -2.39 -9.96
N SER A 3 11.28 -1.44 -10.82
CA SER A 3 10.75 -0.16 -10.38
C SER A 3 9.58 0.28 -11.24
N ILE A 4 8.59 0.91 -10.63
CA ILE A 4 7.41 1.47 -11.27
C ILE A 4 7.44 3.00 -11.22
N GLY A 5 6.89 3.62 -12.24
CA GLY A 5 6.74 5.06 -12.38
C GLY A 5 5.29 5.47 -12.63
N ALA A 6 5.07 6.74 -12.92
CA ALA A 6 3.74 7.27 -13.18
C ALA A 6 3.07 6.61 -14.40
N GLU A 7 3.87 6.14 -15.35
CA GLU A 7 3.41 5.45 -16.55
C GLU A 7 2.76 4.08 -16.29
N ASP A 8 3.16 3.40 -15.20
CA ASP A 8 2.68 2.07 -14.84
C ASP A 8 1.39 2.10 -13.99
N LEU A 9 1.06 3.26 -13.42
CA LEU A 9 -0.06 3.39 -12.49
C LEU A 9 -1.44 3.09 -13.10
N PRO A 10 -1.73 3.37 -14.38
CA PRO A 10 -3.00 2.98 -14.97
C PRO A 10 -3.22 1.46 -15.00
N ASP A 11 -2.20 0.69 -15.35
CA ASP A 11 -2.27 -0.77 -15.42
C ASP A 11 -2.39 -1.38 -14.02
N LEU A 12 -1.66 -0.82 -13.04
CA LEU A 12 -1.80 -1.17 -11.63
C LEU A 12 -3.22 -0.94 -11.10
N ALA A 13 -3.82 0.21 -11.43
CA ALA A 13 -5.19 0.53 -11.03
C ALA A 13 -6.20 -0.43 -11.66
N LEU A 14 -5.99 -0.84 -12.91
CA LEU A 14 -6.83 -1.82 -13.59
C LEU A 14 -6.74 -3.20 -12.90
N GLY A 15 -5.53 -3.66 -12.61
CA GLY A 15 -5.30 -4.91 -11.86
C GLY A 15 -5.93 -4.87 -10.46
N ALA A 16 -5.74 -3.78 -9.73
CA ALA A 16 -6.34 -3.56 -8.41
C ALA A 16 -7.88 -3.57 -8.45
N SER A 17 -8.48 -3.02 -9.50
CA SER A 17 -9.94 -3.06 -9.71
C SER A 17 -10.44 -4.49 -9.90
N LEU A 18 -9.72 -5.30 -10.67
CA LEU A 18 -10.06 -6.70 -10.90
C LEU A 18 -9.96 -7.52 -9.61
N LEU A 19 -8.85 -7.42 -8.89
CA LEU A 19 -8.61 -8.15 -7.64
C LEU A 19 -9.50 -7.68 -6.50
N GLY A 20 -9.89 -6.41 -6.50
CA GLY A 20 -10.83 -5.86 -5.53
C GLY A 20 -12.23 -6.48 -5.61
N THR A 21 -12.63 -6.99 -6.76
CA THR A 21 -13.94 -7.65 -6.98
C THR A 21 -15.15 -6.85 -6.45
N GLY A 22 -15.05 -5.52 -6.52
CA GLY A 22 -16.04 -4.57 -5.99
C GLY A 22 -15.79 -4.12 -4.56
N GLY A 23 -14.75 -4.63 -3.86
CA GLY A 23 -14.30 -4.17 -2.56
C GLY A 23 -13.01 -3.35 -2.65
N GLY A 24 -12.51 -2.86 -1.50
CA GLY A 24 -11.23 -2.15 -1.40
C GLY A 24 -11.24 -0.68 -1.87
N GLY A 25 -12.39 -0.15 -2.26
CA GLY A 25 -12.52 1.24 -2.74
C GLY A 25 -12.11 1.46 -4.20
N ASP A 26 -12.23 2.70 -4.69
CA ASP A 26 -11.92 3.05 -6.08
C ASP A 26 -10.40 3.21 -6.28
N PRO A 27 -9.74 2.36 -7.07
CA PRO A 27 -8.31 2.45 -7.32
C PRO A 27 -7.89 3.72 -8.07
N THR A 28 -8.84 4.43 -8.72
CA THR A 28 -8.56 5.71 -9.37
C THR A 28 -8.12 6.77 -8.36
N ILE A 29 -8.76 6.80 -7.19
CA ILE A 29 -8.37 7.71 -6.09
C ILE A 29 -6.95 7.36 -5.62
N GLY A 30 -6.67 6.08 -5.38
CA GLY A 30 -5.34 5.61 -5.01
C GLY A 30 -4.27 5.98 -6.04
N ARG A 31 -4.56 5.79 -7.32
CA ARG A 31 -3.67 6.18 -8.42
C ARG A 31 -3.32 7.67 -8.38
N LEU A 32 -4.30 8.54 -8.18
CA LEU A 32 -4.08 9.98 -8.09
C LEU A 32 -3.21 10.36 -6.88
N LEU A 33 -3.41 9.70 -5.73
CA LEU A 33 -2.58 9.90 -4.54
C LEU A 33 -1.13 9.49 -4.78
N VAL A 34 -0.90 8.33 -5.42
CA VAL A 34 0.46 7.89 -5.78
C VAL A 34 1.10 8.88 -6.75
N GLN A 35 0.37 9.29 -7.78
CA GLN A 35 0.88 10.24 -8.78
C GLN A 35 1.27 11.58 -8.15
N GLN A 36 0.49 12.07 -7.19
CA GLN A 36 0.80 13.27 -6.43
C GLN A 36 2.06 13.11 -5.57
N SER A 37 2.19 11.98 -4.86
CA SER A 37 3.30 11.71 -3.96
C SER A 37 4.61 11.43 -4.71
N LEU A 38 4.52 10.72 -5.84
CA LEU A 38 5.67 10.33 -6.65
C LEU A 38 6.30 11.49 -7.41
N GLY A 39 5.47 12.46 -7.82
CA GLY A 39 5.91 13.52 -8.71
C GLY A 39 6.23 13.02 -10.14
N PRO A 40 6.65 13.92 -11.03
CA PRO A 40 6.70 13.63 -12.49
C PRO A 40 7.85 12.70 -12.93
N ARG A 41 8.85 12.48 -12.09
CA ARG A 41 10.04 11.64 -12.40
C ARG A 41 10.37 10.62 -11.32
N GLY A 42 9.51 10.51 -10.33
CA GLY A 42 9.70 9.58 -9.24
C GLY A 42 9.52 8.12 -9.70
N ARG A 43 10.22 7.22 -9.04
CA ARG A 43 10.05 5.78 -9.20
C ARG A 43 10.04 5.11 -7.83
N ILE A 44 9.28 4.04 -7.73
CA ILE A 44 9.18 3.23 -6.52
C ILE A 44 9.81 1.88 -6.81
N THR A 45 10.69 1.45 -5.93
CA THR A 45 11.29 0.11 -5.99
C THR A 45 10.30 -0.92 -5.52
N ILE A 46 10.12 -1.98 -6.31
CA ILE A 46 9.32 -3.16 -5.97
C ILE A 46 10.27 -4.32 -5.75
N LEU A 47 10.17 -4.96 -4.58
CA LEU A 47 10.97 -6.12 -4.20
C LEU A 47 10.14 -7.39 -4.31
N ASP A 48 10.74 -8.45 -4.83
CA ASP A 48 10.21 -9.80 -4.63
C ASP A 48 10.38 -10.18 -3.14
N PRO A 49 9.45 -10.94 -2.53
CA PRO A 49 9.63 -11.43 -1.16
C PRO A 49 10.96 -12.13 -0.90
N ASP A 50 11.47 -12.85 -1.89
CA ASP A 50 12.76 -13.56 -1.80
C ASP A 50 13.99 -12.62 -1.84
N GLU A 51 13.78 -11.33 -2.10
CA GLU A 51 14.83 -10.30 -2.07
C GLU A 51 14.91 -9.54 -0.74
N LEU A 52 14.08 -9.90 0.23
CA LEU A 52 14.12 -9.30 1.56
C LEU A 52 15.29 -9.86 2.38
N ASP A 53 15.95 -9.00 3.12
CA ASP A 53 16.92 -9.42 4.12
C ASP A 53 16.22 -10.13 5.29
N ASP A 54 16.90 -11.06 5.93
CA ASP A 54 16.33 -11.84 7.06
C ASP A 54 15.90 -10.98 8.26
N ASP A 55 16.50 -9.79 8.41
CA ASP A 55 16.18 -8.82 9.46
C ASP A 55 15.26 -7.68 8.96
N ALA A 56 14.70 -7.81 7.76
CA ALA A 56 13.80 -6.80 7.21
C ALA A 56 12.54 -6.65 8.04
N ILE A 57 12.18 -5.39 8.30
CA ILE A 57 10.92 -5.03 8.96
C ILE A 57 9.95 -4.52 7.92
N VAL A 58 9.04 -5.38 7.51
CA VAL A 58 7.97 -5.05 6.57
C VAL A 58 6.71 -4.66 7.35
N ILE A 59 6.23 -3.44 7.16
CA ILE A 59 5.00 -2.98 7.79
C ILE A 59 3.93 -2.76 6.71
N PRO A 60 2.86 -3.56 6.69
CA PRO A 60 1.74 -3.36 5.79
C PRO A 60 1.06 -2.02 6.05
N THR A 61 0.65 -1.34 4.98
CA THR A 61 -0.06 -0.07 5.07
C THR A 61 -1.34 -0.10 4.24
N ALA A 62 -2.42 0.44 4.81
CA ALA A 62 -3.74 0.42 4.21
C ALA A 62 -4.60 1.58 4.72
N LEU A 63 -5.73 1.79 4.07
CA LEU A 63 -6.86 2.58 4.58
C LEU A 63 -7.97 1.63 4.98
N MET A 64 -8.54 1.83 6.17
CA MET A 64 -9.67 1.05 6.68
C MET A 64 -10.81 1.98 7.04
N GLY A 65 -12.02 1.66 6.58
CA GLY A 65 -13.21 2.45 6.88
C GLY A 65 -14.21 2.47 5.72
N ALA A 66 -15.20 3.38 5.81
CA ALA A 66 -16.20 3.52 4.77
C ALA A 66 -15.62 4.25 3.54
N PRO A 67 -15.75 3.67 2.33
CA PRO A 67 -15.22 4.29 1.09
C PRO A 67 -15.78 5.69 0.82
N SER A 68 -17.00 5.99 1.27
CA SER A 68 -17.62 7.32 1.15
C SER A 68 -16.81 8.43 1.83
N VAL A 69 -16.08 8.11 2.90
CA VAL A 69 -15.22 9.07 3.60
C VAL A 69 -14.11 9.59 2.70
N LEU A 70 -13.55 8.76 1.81
CA LEU A 70 -12.53 9.19 0.86
C LEU A 70 -13.05 10.18 -0.20
N ILE A 71 -14.36 10.16 -0.45
CA ILE A 71 -15.03 11.08 -1.38
C ILE A 71 -15.35 12.40 -0.68
N GLU A 72 -15.77 12.34 0.57
CA GLU A 72 -16.16 13.51 1.37
C GLU A 72 -14.97 14.27 1.94
N LEU A 73 -13.94 13.53 2.38
CA LEU A 73 -12.70 14.06 2.93
C LEU A 73 -11.54 13.66 2.03
N LEU A 74 -11.20 14.54 1.08
CA LEU A 74 -10.08 14.28 0.17
C LEU A 74 -8.79 14.07 0.96
N PRO A 75 -8.18 12.88 0.88
CA PRO A 75 -6.93 12.62 1.57
C PRO A 75 -5.79 13.47 1.00
N ASN A 76 -4.90 13.92 1.85
CA ASN A 76 -3.74 14.72 1.43
C ASN A 76 -2.49 13.86 1.12
N GLY A 77 -2.60 12.53 1.26
CA GLY A 77 -1.51 11.56 1.02
C GLY A 77 -0.50 11.43 2.16
N ARG A 78 -0.71 12.12 3.28
CA ARG A 78 0.17 12.03 4.45
C ARG A 78 -0.37 11.08 5.53
N GLU A 79 -1.66 10.81 5.52
CA GLU A 79 -2.33 10.00 6.53
C GLU A 79 -1.71 8.60 6.68
N PRO A 80 -1.50 7.82 5.60
CA PRO A 80 -0.91 6.48 5.74
C PRO A 80 0.56 6.55 6.18
N THR A 81 1.32 7.55 5.74
CA THR A 81 2.69 7.77 6.18
C THR A 81 2.74 8.10 7.67
N GLY A 82 1.85 8.98 8.14
CA GLY A 82 1.74 9.32 9.57
C GLY A 82 1.34 8.13 10.44
N ALA A 83 0.48 7.24 9.93
CA ALA A 83 0.09 6.01 10.62
C ALA A 83 1.29 5.05 10.76
N LEU A 84 2.06 4.85 9.68
CA LEU A 84 3.29 4.07 9.72
C LEU A 84 4.27 4.63 10.75
N GLU A 85 4.52 5.93 10.73
CA GLU A 85 5.43 6.58 11.69
C GLU A 85 4.96 6.47 13.15
N ALA A 86 3.65 6.47 13.37
CA ALA A 86 3.09 6.27 14.70
C ALA A 86 3.34 4.84 15.20
N LEU A 87 3.15 3.85 14.32
CA LEU A 87 3.44 2.45 14.64
C LEU A 87 4.93 2.21 14.90
N GLU A 88 5.81 2.77 14.06
CA GLU A 88 7.26 2.71 14.26
C GLU A 88 7.67 3.23 15.64
N ARG A 89 7.12 4.38 16.04
CA ARG A 89 7.39 4.96 17.38
C ARG A 89 6.88 4.08 18.50
N TYR A 90 5.69 3.50 18.34
CA TYR A 90 5.09 2.64 19.36
C TYR A 90 5.85 1.32 19.51
N ALA A 91 6.23 0.68 18.42
CA ALA A 91 6.94 -0.60 18.42
C ALA A 91 8.46 -0.46 18.65
N GLY A 92 9.01 0.74 18.55
CA GLY A 92 10.46 0.97 18.68
C GLY A 92 11.27 0.42 17.49
N VAL A 93 10.66 0.29 16.32
CA VAL A 93 11.28 -0.25 15.10
C VAL A 93 11.22 0.77 13.96
N LYS A 94 11.95 0.47 12.87
CA LYS A 94 11.87 1.22 11.61
C LYS A 94 11.52 0.28 10.47
N ALA A 95 10.52 0.66 9.68
CA ALA A 95 10.18 -0.07 8.48
C ALA A 95 11.31 0.04 7.45
N THR A 96 11.77 -1.09 6.94
CA THR A 96 12.70 -1.17 5.82
C THR A 96 11.98 -1.32 4.49
N ALA A 97 10.74 -1.82 4.53
CA ALA A 97 9.83 -1.92 3.40
C ALA A 97 8.37 -1.81 3.87
N THR A 98 7.46 -1.58 2.95
CA THR A 98 6.01 -1.68 3.17
C THR A 98 5.39 -2.63 2.15
N MET A 99 4.13 -3.01 2.36
CA MET A 99 3.37 -3.87 1.45
C MET A 99 1.87 -3.58 1.56
N PRO A 100 1.05 -3.98 0.60
CA PRO A 100 -0.40 -3.97 0.77
C PRO A 100 -0.84 -4.94 1.87
N ILE A 101 -1.82 -4.52 2.66
CA ILE A 101 -2.53 -5.45 3.55
C ILE A 101 -3.41 -6.41 2.72
N GLU A 102 -3.95 -5.88 1.62
CA GLU A 102 -4.73 -6.60 0.63
C GLU A 102 -4.52 -5.97 -0.76
N CYS A 103 -4.61 -6.74 -1.82
CA CYS A 103 -4.31 -6.30 -3.19
C CYS A 103 -5.55 -5.85 -3.97
N GLY A 104 -6.58 -5.32 -3.31
CA GLY A 104 -7.80 -4.84 -3.96
C GLY A 104 -8.00 -3.33 -3.85
N GLY A 105 -8.54 -2.71 -4.91
CA GLY A 105 -8.98 -1.33 -4.88
C GLY A 105 -7.89 -0.31 -4.51
N VAL A 106 -8.24 0.64 -3.65
CA VAL A 106 -7.34 1.72 -3.21
C VAL A 106 -6.16 1.17 -2.39
N ASN A 107 -6.34 0.08 -1.66
CA ASN A 107 -5.32 -0.45 -0.78
C ASN A 107 -4.11 -1.05 -1.52
N SER A 108 -4.24 -1.44 -2.78
CA SER A 108 -3.07 -1.74 -3.63
C SER A 108 -2.16 -0.53 -3.85
N MET A 109 -2.70 0.68 -3.73
CA MET A 109 -1.99 1.93 -4.01
C MET A 109 -1.40 2.58 -2.76
N ILE A 110 -1.94 2.33 -1.58
CA ILE A 110 -1.51 3.00 -0.35
C ILE A 110 -0.05 2.76 0.01
N PRO A 111 0.49 1.53 -0.10
CA PRO A 111 1.92 1.32 0.12
C PRO A 111 2.81 2.11 -0.84
N LEU A 112 2.35 2.35 -2.06
CA LEU A 112 3.09 3.17 -3.04
C LEU A 112 3.14 4.64 -2.62
N VAL A 113 2.07 5.17 -2.01
CA VAL A 113 2.05 6.52 -1.43
C VAL A 113 3.08 6.61 -0.30
N VAL A 114 3.09 5.62 0.60
CA VAL A 114 4.03 5.56 1.72
C VAL A 114 5.47 5.44 1.21
N ALA A 115 5.71 4.54 0.25
CA ALA A 115 7.02 4.33 -0.36
C ALA A 115 7.56 5.60 -1.01
N ALA A 116 6.73 6.31 -1.78
CA ALA A 116 7.11 7.58 -2.40
C ALA A 116 7.49 8.65 -1.36
N ASN A 117 6.73 8.74 -0.25
CA ASN A 117 6.97 9.72 0.81
C ASN A 117 8.19 9.38 1.69
N ARG A 118 8.49 8.09 1.89
CA ARG A 118 9.51 7.61 2.82
C ARG A 118 10.80 7.18 2.14
N GLY A 119 10.78 6.95 0.84
CA GLY A 119 11.92 6.41 0.10
C GLY A 119 12.25 4.95 0.46
N ILE A 120 11.26 4.17 0.90
CA ILE A 120 11.39 2.73 1.17
C ILE A 120 10.76 1.92 0.03
N PRO A 121 11.19 0.68 -0.22
CA PRO A 121 10.60 -0.16 -1.24
C PRO A 121 9.22 -0.71 -0.83
N VAL A 122 8.46 -1.18 -1.82
CA VAL A 122 7.25 -1.98 -1.64
C VAL A 122 7.55 -3.43 -1.96
N VAL A 123 7.09 -4.35 -1.13
CA VAL A 123 7.19 -5.79 -1.39
C VAL A 123 6.01 -6.21 -2.28
N ASP A 124 6.30 -6.98 -3.33
CA ASP A 124 5.31 -7.55 -4.25
C ASP A 124 4.62 -8.76 -3.62
N ALA A 125 3.90 -8.49 -2.57
CA ALA A 125 3.10 -9.46 -1.81
C ALA A 125 1.94 -8.74 -1.13
N ASP A 126 1.00 -9.50 -0.59
CA ASP A 126 -0.07 -8.98 0.25
C ASP A 126 -0.52 -10.01 1.30
N GLY A 127 -1.34 -9.59 2.24
CA GLY A 127 -1.79 -10.43 3.34
C GLY A 127 -3.07 -11.25 3.07
N MET A 128 -3.80 -10.98 1.98
CA MET A 128 -5.16 -11.52 1.80
C MET A 128 -5.46 -12.08 0.41
N GLY A 129 -4.71 -11.70 -0.62
CA GLY A 129 -4.95 -12.08 -2.03
C GLY A 129 -6.14 -11.37 -2.70
N ARG A 130 -6.96 -10.68 -1.95
CA ARG A 130 -8.11 -9.89 -2.39
C ARG A 130 -8.63 -9.00 -1.26
N ALA A 131 -9.56 -8.08 -1.55
CA ALA A 131 -10.20 -7.25 -0.53
C ALA A 131 -11.03 -8.07 0.47
N PHE A 132 -10.68 -7.95 1.76
CA PHE A 132 -11.44 -8.43 2.90
C PHE A 132 -11.61 -7.33 3.95
N PRO A 133 -12.72 -7.30 4.71
CA PRO A 133 -13.06 -6.18 5.57
C PRO A 133 -12.41 -6.19 6.95
N GLU A 134 -11.73 -7.26 7.35
CA GLU A 134 -11.28 -7.47 8.74
C GLU A 134 -9.84 -8.01 8.81
N LEU A 135 -9.04 -7.49 9.76
CA LEU A 135 -7.63 -7.82 9.91
C LEU A 135 -7.36 -9.29 10.27
N GLN A 136 -8.26 -9.93 11.03
CA GLN A 136 -8.10 -11.35 11.37
C GLN A 136 -8.25 -12.29 10.16
N MET A 137 -8.65 -11.76 9.00
CA MET A 137 -8.70 -12.52 7.74
C MET A 137 -7.36 -12.54 7.00
N GLU A 138 -6.36 -11.81 7.51
CA GLU A 138 -5.01 -11.86 6.95
C GLU A 138 -4.34 -13.22 7.18
N THR A 139 -3.57 -13.63 6.20
CA THR A 139 -2.81 -14.89 6.28
C THR A 139 -1.84 -14.90 7.46
N PHE A 140 -1.27 -13.76 7.82
CA PHE A 140 -0.40 -13.62 8.99
C PHE A 140 -1.17 -13.86 10.30
N ALA A 141 -2.39 -13.36 10.42
CA ALA A 141 -3.23 -13.58 11.60
C ALA A 141 -3.73 -15.05 11.69
N VAL A 142 -3.98 -15.69 10.54
CA VAL A 142 -4.48 -17.06 10.47
C VAL A 142 -3.38 -18.10 10.79
N ASN A 143 -2.15 -17.80 10.38
CA ASN A 143 -1.04 -18.76 10.53
C ASN A 143 -0.15 -18.48 11.76
N GLY A 144 -0.40 -17.46 12.54
CA GLY A 144 0.34 -17.12 13.78
C GLY A 144 1.56 -16.31 13.49
#